data_8b80b61ca59dc6cd87fce5aae0bf86b6
#
_entry.id   8b80b61ca59dc6cd87fce5aae0bf86b6
#
_cell.length_a   1.000
_cell.length_b   1.000
_cell.length_c   1.000
_cell.angle_alpha   90.00
_cell.angle_beta   90.00
_cell.angle_gamma   90.00
#
_symmetry.space_group_name_H-M   'P 1'
#
loop_
_entity.id
_entity.type
_entity.pdbx_description
1 polymer ?
#
loop_
_entity_poly.entity_id
_entity_poly.type
_entity_poly.pdbx_seq_one_letter_code
_entity_poly.pdbx_strand_id
1 'polypeptide(L)'
;MTAGSAQAAPVKAVTKAGETSLQTEINRLINVERTSRGCAALKTDAKLTTAARGHSAWMAQTGTFSHTGRSNSNFVARSKAAGYAKPSAENIAWGYRTAKQVVDGWMKSPGHRTNILNCKSTTVGVGAVFSANGTPYYTQDFGY
;
A
#
# COMPACT_ATOMS: atom_id res chain seq x y z
N MET A 1 18.40 -41.00 -9.64
CA MET A 1 17.64 -39.91 -10.18
C MET A 1 17.04 -39.16 -9.01
N THR A 2 17.71 -38.18 -8.59
CA THR A 2 17.11 -37.21 -7.75
C THR A 2 15.92 -36.75 -8.52
N ALA A 3 14.72 -37.07 -8.08
CA ALA A 3 13.54 -36.38 -8.45
C ALA A 3 13.96 -34.92 -8.41
N GLY A 4 14.43 -34.45 -9.56
CA GLY A 4 15.02 -33.17 -9.60
C GLY A 4 14.16 -32.35 -8.75
N SER A 5 14.62 -32.06 -7.59
CA SER A 5 13.95 -31.15 -6.76
C SER A 5 13.31 -30.17 -7.72
N ALA A 6 12.03 -30.41 -8.04
CA ALA A 6 11.26 -29.37 -8.66
C ALA A 6 11.24 -28.25 -7.63
N GLN A 7 12.41 -27.74 -7.40
CA GLN A 7 12.53 -26.51 -6.69
C GLN A 7 11.88 -25.50 -7.57
N ALA A 8 10.73 -25.05 -7.10
CA ALA A 8 10.25 -23.77 -7.51
C ALA A 8 11.48 -22.88 -7.65
N ALA A 9 11.69 -22.32 -8.84
CA ALA A 9 12.72 -21.33 -9.06
C ALA A 9 12.72 -20.40 -7.83
N PRO A 10 13.88 -20.11 -7.25
CA PRO A 10 13.92 -19.22 -6.11
C PRO A 10 13.10 -17.98 -6.45
N VAL A 11 12.09 -17.70 -5.63
CA VAL A 11 11.33 -16.48 -5.76
C VAL A 11 12.36 -15.37 -5.69
N LYS A 12 12.57 -14.67 -6.79
CA LYS A 12 13.45 -13.50 -6.81
C LYS A 12 12.99 -12.59 -5.70
N ALA A 13 13.85 -12.30 -4.76
CA ALA A 13 13.60 -11.26 -3.78
C ALA A 13 13.18 -10.02 -4.55
N VAL A 14 11.98 -9.48 -4.23
CA VAL A 14 11.50 -8.26 -4.87
C VAL A 14 12.43 -7.13 -4.44
N THR A 15 13.03 -6.48 -5.41
CA THR A 15 13.93 -5.36 -5.16
C THR A 15 13.14 -4.14 -4.71
N LYS A 16 13.81 -3.20 -4.05
CA LYS A 16 13.22 -1.90 -3.71
C LYS A 16 12.72 -1.17 -4.96
N ALA A 17 13.42 -1.32 -6.09
CA ALA A 17 12.98 -0.77 -7.38
C ALA A 17 11.65 -1.38 -7.83
N GLY A 18 11.48 -2.69 -7.65
CA GLY A 18 10.23 -3.40 -7.95
C GLY A 18 9.09 -2.95 -7.05
N GLU A 19 9.36 -2.71 -5.77
CA GLU A 19 8.38 -2.15 -4.84
C GLU A 19 7.96 -0.74 -5.25
N THR A 20 8.91 0.09 -5.63
CA THR A 20 8.63 1.45 -6.12
C THR A 20 7.78 1.46 -7.39
N SER A 21 8.09 0.57 -8.34
CA SER A 21 7.29 0.42 -9.57
C SER A 21 5.86 0.01 -9.26
N LEU A 22 5.69 -0.91 -8.30
CA LEU A 22 4.37 -1.37 -7.87
C LEU A 22 3.59 -0.22 -7.20
N GLN A 23 4.23 0.56 -6.36
CA GLN A 23 3.62 1.73 -5.71
C GLN A 23 3.18 2.78 -6.73
N THR A 24 4.01 3.06 -7.70
CA THR A 24 3.71 4.01 -8.79
C THR A 24 2.49 3.55 -9.60
N GLU A 25 2.44 2.27 -9.94
CA GLU A 25 1.31 1.72 -10.70
C GLU A 25 0.02 1.71 -9.89
N ILE A 26 0.09 1.42 -8.59
CA ILE A 26 -1.08 1.52 -7.71
C ILE A 26 -1.62 2.96 -7.71
N ASN A 27 -0.75 3.95 -7.53
CA ASN A 27 -1.16 5.36 -7.55
C ASN A 27 -1.81 5.75 -8.87
N ARG A 28 -1.27 5.27 -10.00
CA ARG A 28 -1.85 5.53 -11.32
C ARG A 28 -3.26 4.96 -11.43
N LEU A 29 -3.45 3.70 -11.04
CA LEU A 29 -4.75 3.02 -11.12
C LEU A 29 -5.78 3.65 -10.18
N ILE A 30 -5.37 4.04 -8.98
CA ILE A 30 -6.24 4.76 -8.04
C ILE A 30 -6.73 6.07 -8.65
N ASN A 31 -5.86 6.81 -9.33
CA ASN A 31 -6.25 8.06 -9.98
C ASN A 31 -7.16 7.84 -11.18
N VAL A 32 -7.01 6.73 -11.91
CA VAL A 32 -7.98 6.33 -12.95
C VAL A 32 -9.37 6.14 -12.33
N GLU A 33 -9.44 5.43 -11.20
CA GLU A 33 -10.72 5.22 -10.50
C GLU A 33 -11.34 6.52 -10.02
N ARG A 34 -10.52 7.42 -9.48
CA ARG A 34 -10.98 8.72 -8.96
C ARG A 34 -11.45 9.65 -10.07
N THR A 35 -10.64 9.86 -11.09
CA THR A 35 -10.96 10.82 -12.16
C THR A 35 -12.14 10.37 -13.00
N SER A 36 -12.30 9.06 -13.22
CA SER A 36 -13.47 8.54 -13.93
C SER A 36 -14.79 8.74 -13.17
N ARG A 37 -14.70 9.08 -11.88
CA ARG A 37 -15.88 9.33 -11.01
C ARG A 37 -15.96 10.77 -10.50
N GLY A 38 -15.21 11.68 -11.10
CA GLY A 38 -15.31 13.11 -10.82
C GLY A 38 -14.47 13.64 -9.67
N CYS A 39 -13.60 12.81 -9.05
CA CYS A 39 -12.63 13.31 -8.08
C CYS A 39 -11.34 13.73 -8.80
N ALA A 40 -10.69 14.78 -8.30
CA ALA A 40 -9.36 15.16 -8.78
C ALA A 40 -8.33 14.05 -8.47
N ALA A 41 -7.31 13.94 -9.32
CA ALA A 41 -6.20 13.02 -9.08
C ALA A 41 -5.46 13.41 -7.79
N LEU A 42 -5.05 12.41 -7.02
CA LEU A 42 -4.21 12.60 -5.83
C LEU A 42 -2.77 12.87 -6.26
N LYS A 43 -2.11 13.77 -5.54
CA LYS A 43 -0.67 13.98 -5.66
C LYS A 43 0.06 13.01 -4.74
N THR A 44 1.10 12.37 -5.25
CA THR A 44 1.99 11.54 -4.42
C THR A 44 2.78 12.43 -3.49
N ASP A 45 2.78 12.09 -2.21
CA ASP A 45 3.49 12.81 -1.16
C ASP A 45 4.57 11.93 -0.53
N ALA A 46 5.79 12.45 -0.41
CA ALA A 46 6.92 11.69 0.10
C ALA A 46 6.76 11.33 1.58
N LYS A 47 6.14 12.18 2.37
CA LYS A 47 5.93 11.95 3.82
C LYS A 47 4.91 10.84 4.04
N LEU A 48 3.79 10.88 3.31
CA LEU A 48 2.80 9.79 3.35
C LEU A 48 3.38 8.49 2.82
N THR A 49 4.21 8.54 1.79
CA THR A 49 4.90 7.36 1.26
C THR A 49 5.81 6.74 2.33
N THR A 50 6.56 7.56 3.06
CA THR A 50 7.41 7.10 4.17
C THR A 50 6.58 6.41 5.26
N ALA A 51 5.47 7.02 5.67
CA ALA A 51 4.58 6.44 6.66
C ALA A 51 3.98 5.11 6.18
N ALA A 52 3.50 5.06 4.95
CA ALA A 52 2.91 3.87 4.35
C ALA A 52 3.92 2.73 4.23
N ARG A 53 5.13 3.02 3.74
CA ARG A 53 6.20 2.02 3.64
C ARG A 53 6.61 1.49 5.00
N GLY A 54 6.71 2.36 6.00
CA GLY A 54 7.05 1.96 7.37
C GLY A 54 6.03 0.98 7.95
N HIS A 55 4.76 1.23 7.73
CA HIS A 55 3.70 0.32 8.20
C HIS A 55 3.69 -1.00 7.43
N SER A 56 3.81 -0.96 6.10
CA SER A 56 3.93 -2.18 5.29
C SER A 56 5.13 -3.02 5.70
N ALA A 57 6.29 -2.39 5.97
CA ALA A 57 7.48 -3.07 6.45
C ALA A 57 7.24 -3.75 7.81
N TRP A 58 6.57 -3.06 8.72
CA TRP A 58 6.23 -3.63 10.03
C TRP A 58 5.29 -4.84 9.88
N MET A 59 4.26 -4.74 9.04
CA MET A 59 3.36 -5.86 8.75
C MET A 59 4.12 -7.05 8.14
N ALA A 60 5.00 -6.77 7.19
CA ALA A 60 5.81 -7.80 6.52
C ALA A 60 6.78 -8.50 7.48
N GLN A 61 7.39 -7.76 8.39
CA GLN A 61 8.35 -8.30 9.38
C GLN A 61 7.66 -9.11 10.47
N THR A 62 6.49 -8.69 10.92
CA THR A 62 5.77 -9.33 12.03
C THR A 62 4.74 -10.37 11.57
N GLY A 63 4.35 -10.35 10.31
CA GLY A 63 3.25 -11.15 9.80
C GLY A 63 1.88 -10.72 10.33
N THR A 64 1.79 -9.55 10.94
CA THR A 64 0.54 -9.02 11.50
C THR A 64 -0.14 -8.11 10.49
N PHE A 65 -1.36 -8.44 10.11
CA PHE A 65 -2.18 -7.62 9.22
C PHE A 65 -3.15 -6.79 10.07
N SER A 66 -2.86 -5.50 10.23
CA SER A 66 -3.65 -4.61 11.09
C SER A 66 -3.40 -3.15 10.75
N HIS A 67 -4.41 -2.31 10.97
CA HIS A 67 -4.24 -0.85 10.96
C HIS A 67 -3.41 -0.36 12.14
N THR A 68 -3.41 -1.07 13.26
CA THR A 68 -2.57 -0.76 14.42
C THR A 68 -1.19 -1.38 14.22
N GLY A 69 -0.17 -0.56 14.25
CA GLY A 69 1.20 -0.97 13.94
C GLY A 69 2.17 -0.82 15.10
N ARG A 70 3.42 -0.55 14.76
CA ARG A 70 4.54 -0.40 15.70
C ARG A 70 4.17 0.56 16.82
N SER A 71 4.46 0.16 18.06
CA SER A 71 4.19 0.98 19.26
C SER A 71 2.73 1.39 19.38
N ASN A 72 1.82 0.53 18.94
CA ASN A 72 0.37 0.75 18.99
C ASN A 72 -0.08 1.98 18.17
N SER A 73 0.67 2.33 17.11
CA SER A 73 0.38 3.49 16.28
C SER A 73 -0.78 3.25 15.32
N ASN A 74 -1.60 4.27 15.12
CA ASN A 74 -2.57 4.33 14.02
C ASN A 74 -1.98 5.13 12.85
N PHE A 75 -2.73 5.21 11.74
CA PHE A 75 -2.23 5.92 10.54
C PHE A 75 -2.05 7.42 10.80
N VAL A 76 -2.86 8.02 11.67
CA VAL A 76 -2.71 9.44 12.03
C VAL A 76 -1.38 9.68 12.70
N ALA A 77 -1.03 8.86 13.71
CA ALA A 77 0.23 8.96 14.42
C ALA A 77 1.42 8.74 13.48
N ARG A 78 1.35 7.73 12.63
CA ARG A 78 2.43 7.41 11.69
C ARG A 78 2.64 8.51 10.63
N SER A 79 1.55 9.05 10.09
CA SER A 79 1.61 10.12 9.09
C SER A 79 2.18 11.41 9.70
N LYS A 80 1.74 11.78 10.89
CA LYS A 80 2.26 12.94 11.61
C LYS A 80 3.72 12.78 12.00
N ALA A 81 4.12 11.58 12.45
CA ALA A 81 5.51 11.27 12.75
C ALA A 81 6.42 11.43 11.52
N ALA A 82 5.90 11.14 10.33
CA ALA A 82 6.60 11.37 9.06
C ALA A 82 6.58 12.83 8.60
N GLY A 83 5.85 13.69 9.30
CA GLY A 83 5.77 15.13 9.00
C GLY A 83 4.54 15.56 8.22
N TYR A 84 3.56 14.69 8.02
CA TYR A 84 2.34 15.03 7.31
C TYR A 84 1.24 15.45 8.28
N ALA A 85 0.76 16.69 8.13
CA ALA A 85 -0.08 17.33 9.16
C ALA A 85 -1.55 16.87 9.16
N LYS A 86 -2.10 16.49 8.00
CA LYS A 86 -3.54 16.28 7.84
C LYS A 86 -3.89 14.92 7.20
N PRO A 87 -3.53 13.80 7.83
CA PRO A 87 -3.91 12.48 7.32
C PRO A 87 -5.43 12.32 7.32
N SER A 88 -5.97 11.70 6.27
CA SER A 88 -7.43 11.56 6.10
C SER A 88 -7.95 10.13 6.21
N ALA A 89 -7.20 9.14 5.73
CA ALA A 89 -7.66 7.75 5.75
C ALA A 89 -6.50 6.79 5.47
N GLU A 90 -6.75 5.49 5.68
CA GLU A 90 -5.80 4.44 5.35
C GLU A 90 -6.53 3.21 4.78
N ASN A 91 -5.98 2.65 3.71
CA ASN A 91 -6.32 1.31 3.23
C ASN A 91 -5.11 0.40 3.40
N ILE A 92 -5.34 -0.86 3.76
CA ILE A 92 -4.30 -1.89 3.80
C ILE A 92 -4.74 -3.12 3.03
N ALA A 93 -3.79 -3.91 2.57
CA ALA A 93 -4.02 -5.18 1.88
C ALA A 93 -2.77 -6.06 1.99
N TRP A 94 -2.93 -7.34 1.72
CA TRP A 94 -1.80 -8.26 1.61
C TRP A 94 -2.11 -9.38 0.62
N GLY A 95 -1.06 -9.94 0.04
CA GLY A 95 -1.16 -11.15 -0.78
C GLY A 95 -1.43 -10.92 -2.26
N TYR A 96 -2.01 -9.81 -2.65
CA TYR A 96 -2.22 -9.49 -4.07
C TYR A 96 -0.89 -9.35 -4.80
N ARG A 97 -0.77 -9.93 -5.98
CA ARG A 97 0.50 -9.99 -6.72
C ARG A 97 0.71 -8.84 -7.69
N THR A 98 -0.35 -8.15 -8.10
CA THR A 98 -0.27 -7.05 -9.06
C THR A 98 -0.96 -5.81 -8.52
N ALA A 99 -0.56 -4.65 -9.03
CA ALA A 99 -1.20 -3.38 -8.70
C ALA A 99 -2.70 -3.41 -9.05
N LYS A 100 -3.04 -3.97 -10.20
CA LYS A 100 -4.46 -4.09 -10.61
C LYS A 100 -5.26 -4.92 -9.63
N GLN A 101 -4.71 -6.03 -9.17
CA GLN A 101 -5.41 -6.91 -8.21
C GLN A 101 -5.68 -6.20 -6.88
N VAL A 102 -4.70 -5.48 -6.33
CA VAL A 102 -4.91 -4.80 -5.06
C VAL A 102 -5.89 -3.65 -5.19
N VAL A 103 -5.82 -2.87 -6.27
CA VAL A 103 -6.76 -1.77 -6.52
C VAL A 103 -8.17 -2.30 -6.74
N ASP A 104 -8.34 -3.35 -7.55
CA ASP A 104 -9.63 -3.99 -7.76
C ASP A 104 -10.21 -4.54 -6.44
N GLY A 105 -9.36 -5.13 -5.61
CA GLY A 105 -9.77 -5.64 -4.30
C GLY A 105 -10.27 -4.52 -3.38
N TRP A 106 -9.56 -3.41 -3.33
CA TRP A 106 -10.01 -2.24 -2.56
C TRP A 106 -11.31 -1.65 -3.11
N MET A 107 -11.45 -1.55 -4.43
CA MET A 107 -12.65 -0.99 -5.06
C MET A 107 -13.89 -1.85 -4.86
N LYS A 108 -13.73 -3.15 -4.63
CA LYS A 108 -14.85 -4.08 -4.34
C LYS A 108 -15.24 -4.10 -2.87
N SER A 109 -14.48 -3.46 -1.99
CA SER A 109 -14.74 -3.41 -0.56
C SER A 109 -15.29 -2.04 -0.18
N PRO A 110 -16.52 -1.94 0.36
CA PRO A 110 -17.17 -0.64 0.57
C PRO A 110 -16.35 0.36 1.38
N GLY A 111 -15.72 -0.07 2.47
CA GLY A 111 -14.90 0.80 3.32
C GLY A 111 -13.65 1.32 2.61
N HIS A 112 -12.94 0.46 1.90
CA HIS A 112 -11.75 0.85 1.13
C HIS A 112 -12.13 1.76 -0.04
N ARG A 113 -13.21 1.43 -0.74
CA ARG A 113 -13.73 2.22 -1.85
C ARG A 113 -14.11 3.63 -1.40
N THR A 114 -14.75 3.78 -0.25
CA THR A 114 -15.12 5.08 0.33
C THR A 114 -13.89 5.95 0.53
N ASN A 115 -12.79 5.39 1.02
CA ASN A 115 -11.53 6.13 1.20
C ASN A 115 -10.97 6.59 -0.14
N ILE A 116 -10.94 5.72 -1.14
CA ILE A 116 -10.43 6.04 -2.48
C ILE A 116 -11.25 7.15 -3.15
N LEU A 117 -12.56 7.11 -3.01
CA LEU A 117 -13.48 8.05 -3.65
C LEU A 117 -13.85 9.24 -2.77
N ASN A 118 -13.14 9.46 -1.68
CA ASN A 118 -13.27 10.70 -0.91
C ASN A 118 -12.60 11.85 -1.69
N CYS A 119 -13.41 12.64 -2.35
CA CYS A 119 -12.93 13.75 -3.18
C CYS A 119 -12.24 14.87 -2.37
N LYS A 120 -12.40 14.89 -1.05
CA LYS A 120 -11.71 15.86 -0.17
C LYS A 120 -10.24 15.52 0.05
N SER A 121 -9.84 14.26 -0.09
CA SER A 121 -8.44 13.89 -0.05
C SER A 121 -7.71 14.44 -1.28
N THR A 122 -6.50 14.95 -1.08
CA THR A 122 -5.71 15.60 -2.14
C THR A 122 -4.38 14.90 -2.40
N THR A 123 -3.89 14.12 -1.44
CA THR A 123 -2.55 13.51 -1.47
C THR A 123 -2.61 12.06 -1.06
N VAL A 124 -1.60 11.30 -1.47
CA VAL A 124 -1.50 9.87 -1.18
C VAL A 124 -0.04 9.43 -1.07
N GLY A 125 0.20 8.47 -0.20
CA GLY A 125 1.43 7.69 -0.20
C GLY A 125 1.09 6.21 -0.17
N VAL A 126 1.78 5.40 -0.95
CA VAL A 126 1.60 3.96 -0.99
C VAL A 126 2.91 3.26 -0.65
N GLY A 127 2.83 2.30 0.24
CA GLY A 127 3.92 1.38 0.55
C GLY A 127 3.57 -0.03 0.11
N ALA A 128 4.46 -0.64 -0.66
CA ALA A 128 4.41 -2.06 -1.01
C ALA A 128 5.71 -2.68 -0.55
N VAL A 129 5.64 -3.58 0.42
CA VAL A 129 6.82 -4.25 1.00
C VAL A 129 6.59 -5.74 1.03
N PHE A 130 7.54 -6.51 0.52
CA PHE A 130 7.49 -7.96 0.51
C PHE A 130 8.15 -8.52 1.77
N SER A 131 7.48 -9.47 2.40
CA SER A 131 8.08 -10.24 3.49
C SER A 131 9.17 -11.17 2.97
N ALA A 132 9.93 -11.77 3.89
CA ALA A 132 11.01 -12.71 3.54
C ALA A 132 10.50 -13.91 2.72
N ASN A 133 9.26 -14.34 2.92
CA ASN A 133 8.65 -15.43 2.16
C ASN A 133 7.97 -14.97 0.86
N GLY A 134 8.12 -13.71 0.48
CA GLY A 134 7.57 -13.18 -0.77
C GLY A 134 6.12 -12.71 -0.70
N THR A 135 5.53 -12.58 0.50
CA THR A 135 4.17 -12.06 0.65
C THR A 135 4.17 -10.53 0.61
N PRO A 136 3.43 -9.90 -0.31
CA PRO A 136 3.34 -8.45 -0.35
C PRO A 136 2.37 -7.92 0.69
N TYR A 137 2.76 -6.81 1.32
CA TYR A 137 1.92 -6.03 2.23
C TYR A 137 1.80 -4.61 1.71
N TYR A 138 0.59 -4.09 1.66
CA TYR A 138 0.28 -2.79 1.07
C TYR A 138 -0.33 -1.86 2.10
N THR A 139 0.11 -0.63 2.08
CA THR A 139 -0.49 0.47 2.85
C THR A 139 -0.71 1.65 1.93
N GLN A 140 -1.91 2.23 1.98
CA GLN A 140 -2.25 3.43 1.24
C GLN A 140 -2.73 4.48 2.26
N ASP A 141 -1.95 5.53 2.42
CA ASP A 141 -2.26 6.63 3.32
C ASP A 141 -2.67 7.86 2.53
N PHE A 142 -3.83 8.41 2.88
CA PHE A 142 -4.40 9.59 2.22
C PHE A 142 -4.25 10.82 3.11
N GLY A 143 -4.23 11.99 2.47
CA GLY A 143 -4.20 13.28 3.16
C GLY A 143 -5.07 14.34 2.51
N TYR A 144 -5.43 15.31 3.35
CA TYR A 144 -6.14 16.50 2.92
C TYR A 144 -5.22 17.57 2.34
#